data_decb8a90ee038f29f1e17965f4694ac2
#
_entry.id   decb8a90ee038f29f1e17965f4694ac2
#
_cell.length_a   1.000
_cell.length_b   1.000
_cell.length_c   1.000
_cell.angle_alpha   90.00
_cell.angle_beta   90.00
_cell.angle_gamma   90.00
#
_symmetry.space_group_name_H-M   'P 1'
#
loop_
_entity.id
_entity.type
_entity.pdbx_description
1 polymer ?
#
loop_
_entity_poly.entity_id
_entity_poly.type
_entity_poly.pdbx_seq_one_letter_code
_entity_poly.pdbx_strand_id
1 'polypeptide(L)'
;VLLLVGLLASSGVLFASQQLLNLTSNVNGHSNYTEFEMAVYVKKDSDIKDIKEIKEVVAPKGNNNEANLTALLDNIKKTKGQEISVVDAPTYLDAYKSLQEGNASAMVLNSTFEDTIAAEDADYAKKLKKIYSYKIRKEVAATSKVSANADVFNIYVSGIDTYGPVTSVSRSDVNIIMTVNRKTKQVLLTTTPRDAYVPIADGGNNQNDKLTHAGIYGVDASIHTLENLYDIKLNYYVRLNFTSFLKLIDLLGGIDVENDQEFTSLHGKFHFPVGKVHLNSEQALGFVRERYSLQGGDNDRGK
;
A
#
# COMPACT_ATOMS: atom_id res chain seq x y z
N VAL A 1 -41.10 0.41 31.59
CA VAL A 1 -39.64 0.20 31.77
C VAL A 1 -39.09 -0.71 30.68
N LEU A 2 -39.64 -1.93 30.47
CA LEU A 2 -39.18 -2.87 29.43
C LEU A 2 -39.20 -2.29 27.99
N LEU A 3 -40.26 -1.54 27.64
CA LEU A 3 -40.37 -0.85 26.35
C LEU A 3 -39.30 0.23 26.16
N LEU A 4 -38.94 0.95 27.22
CA LEU A 4 -37.91 1.98 27.20
C LEU A 4 -36.49 1.37 27.03
N VAL A 5 -36.23 0.26 27.71
CA VAL A 5 -34.96 -0.50 27.57
C VAL A 5 -34.85 -1.10 26.18
N GLY A 6 -35.95 -1.63 25.61
CA GLY A 6 -35.98 -2.12 24.24
C GLY A 6 -35.73 -1.02 23.18
N LEU A 7 -36.28 0.17 23.39
CA LEU A 7 -36.04 1.34 22.53
C LEU A 7 -34.58 1.84 22.61
N LEU A 8 -33.98 1.88 23.79
CA LEU A 8 -32.59 2.26 23.97
C LEU A 8 -31.63 1.23 23.37
N ALA A 9 -31.93 -0.05 23.54
CA ALA A 9 -31.13 -1.11 22.92
C ALA A 9 -31.22 -1.08 21.38
N SER A 10 -32.41 -0.90 20.81
CA SER A 10 -32.61 -0.79 19.37
C SER A 10 -31.98 0.47 18.78
N SER A 11 -32.01 1.61 19.48
CA SER A 11 -31.35 2.84 19.02
C SER A 11 -29.82 2.71 19.07
N GLY A 12 -29.26 1.99 20.04
CA GLY A 12 -27.84 1.68 20.12
C GLY A 12 -27.38 0.78 18.95
N VAL A 13 -28.15 -0.24 18.62
CA VAL A 13 -27.87 -1.12 17.47
C VAL A 13 -27.99 -0.36 16.14
N LEU A 14 -29.00 0.51 15.99
CA LEU A 14 -29.16 1.35 14.80
C LEU A 14 -28.01 2.36 14.67
N PHE A 15 -27.60 2.98 15.76
CA PHE A 15 -26.44 3.89 15.76
C PHE A 15 -25.16 3.17 15.38
N ALA A 16 -24.86 2.01 15.97
CA ALA A 16 -23.70 1.20 15.64
C ALA A 16 -23.70 0.73 14.18
N SER A 17 -24.88 0.29 13.66
CA SER A 17 -25.01 -0.11 12.25
C SER A 17 -24.86 1.07 11.30
N GLN A 18 -25.33 2.26 11.67
CA GLN A 18 -25.16 3.48 10.87
C GLN A 18 -23.69 3.95 10.85
N GLN A 19 -22.98 3.85 11.96
CA GLN A 19 -21.55 4.11 12.03
C GLN A 19 -20.77 3.11 11.17
N LEU A 20 -21.14 1.84 11.20
CA LEU A 20 -20.52 0.81 10.36
C LEU A 20 -20.80 1.04 8.87
N LEU A 21 -22.03 1.44 8.49
CA LEU A 21 -22.38 1.81 7.12
C LEU A 21 -21.65 3.07 6.66
N ASN A 22 -21.50 4.07 7.52
CA ASN A 22 -20.73 5.28 7.22
C ASN A 22 -19.24 4.97 7.08
N LEU A 23 -18.70 4.05 7.92
CA LEU A 23 -17.32 3.57 7.78
C LEU A 23 -17.14 2.86 6.45
N THR A 24 -18.02 1.90 6.10
CA THR A 24 -17.96 1.16 4.84
C THR A 24 -18.13 2.07 3.62
N SER A 25 -19.00 3.08 3.68
CA SER A 25 -19.16 4.07 2.61
C SER A 25 -17.94 4.97 2.46
N ASN A 26 -17.34 5.40 3.57
CA ASN A 26 -16.13 6.21 3.57
C ASN A 26 -14.87 5.39 3.17
N VAL A 27 -14.82 4.12 3.52
CA VAL A 27 -13.74 3.20 3.12
C VAL A 27 -13.91 2.75 1.68
N ASN A 28 -15.13 2.38 1.25
CA ASN A 28 -15.40 1.91 -0.12
C ASN A 28 -15.51 3.05 -1.15
N GLY A 29 -15.84 4.27 -0.74
CA GLY A 29 -15.96 5.40 -1.65
C GLY A 29 -14.66 5.84 -2.33
N HIS A 30 -13.49 5.35 -1.85
CA HIS A 30 -12.18 5.78 -2.33
C HIS A 30 -11.22 4.62 -2.68
N SER A 31 -11.65 3.37 -2.64
CA SER A 31 -10.76 2.22 -2.75
C SER A 31 -10.80 1.47 -4.08
N ASN A 32 -11.62 1.91 -5.03
CA ASN A 32 -11.76 1.22 -6.33
C ASN A 32 -10.62 1.52 -7.30
N TYR A 33 -9.63 2.28 -6.91
CA TYR A 33 -8.47 2.58 -7.73
C TYR A 33 -7.20 2.70 -6.88
N THR A 34 -6.07 2.49 -7.52
CA THR A 34 -4.74 2.83 -6.99
C THR A 34 -4.20 4.06 -7.73
N GLU A 35 -3.46 4.91 -7.03
CA GLU A 35 -2.88 6.13 -7.59
C GLU A 35 -1.37 6.16 -7.31
N PHE A 36 -0.58 6.52 -8.33
CA PHE A 36 0.86 6.79 -8.20
C PHE A 36 1.27 7.93 -9.13
N GLU A 37 2.41 8.53 -8.86
CA GLU A 37 2.94 9.65 -9.64
C GLU A 37 4.06 9.17 -10.56
N MET A 38 3.97 9.54 -11.84
CA MET A 38 5.08 9.50 -12.79
C MET A 38 5.64 10.90 -12.94
N ALA A 39 6.94 11.08 -12.72
CA ALA A 39 7.54 12.41 -12.77
C ALA A 39 8.84 12.43 -13.57
N VAL A 40 9.08 13.56 -14.23
CA VAL A 40 10.34 13.85 -14.94
C VAL A 40 11.25 14.64 -14.01
N TYR A 41 12.44 14.11 -13.82
CA TYR A 41 13.48 14.71 -12.97
C TYR A 41 14.74 15.03 -13.78
N VAL A 42 15.41 16.08 -13.34
CA VAL A 42 16.77 16.46 -13.75
C VAL A 42 17.66 16.58 -12.52
N LYS A 43 18.98 16.69 -12.68
CA LYS A 43 19.87 16.99 -11.57
C LYS A 43 19.46 18.29 -10.86
N LYS A 44 19.69 18.38 -9.55
CA LYS A 44 19.35 19.55 -8.74
C LYS A 44 20.00 20.84 -9.25
N ASP A 45 21.25 20.74 -9.71
CA ASP A 45 22.09 21.82 -10.22
C ASP A 45 21.93 22.07 -11.72
N SER A 46 21.05 21.33 -12.42
CA SER A 46 20.76 21.51 -13.83
C SER A 46 20.11 22.86 -14.12
N ASP A 47 20.50 23.50 -15.22
CA ASP A 47 19.92 24.75 -15.72
C ASP A 47 18.52 24.57 -16.32
N ILE A 48 18.11 23.34 -16.64
CA ILE A 48 16.78 23.00 -17.17
C ILE A 48 15.70 23.41 -16.17
N LYS A 49 14.74 24.23 -16.61
CA LYS A 49 13.65 24.74 -15.76
C LYS A 49 12.26 24.35 -16.24
N ASP A 50 12.12 24.00 -17.52
CA ASP A 50 10.83 23.66 -18.13
C ASP A 50 10.93 22.32 -18.87
N ILE A 51 9.84 21.55 -18.86
CA ILE A 51 9.72 20.30 -19.59
C ILE A 51 9.94 20.46 -21.10
N LYS A 52 9.68 21.64 -21.65
CA LYS A 52 9.89 21.96 -23.06
C LYS A 52 11.35 21.96 -23.49
N GLU A 53 12.28 22.06 -22.55
CA GLU A 53 13.72 22.00 -22.80
C GLU A 53 14.22 20.53 -22.94
N ILE A 54 13.38 19.56 -22.55
CA ILE A 54 13.71 18.15 -22.52
C ILE A 54 13.22 17.48 -23.82
N LYS A 55 14.14 16.85 -24.55
CA LYS A 55 13.84 16.09 -25.77
C LYS A 55 13.89 14.58 -25.55
N GLU A 56 14.60 14.14 -24.52
CA GLU A 56 14.85 12.76 -24.23
C GLU A 56 14.90 12.52 -22.71
N VAL A 57 14.36 11.40 -22.28
CA VAL A 57 14.40 10.92 -20.88
C VAL A 57 14.86 9.49 -20.82
N VAL A 58 15.53 9.11 -19.74
CA VAL A 58 15.90 7.71 -19.46
C VAL A 58 14.88 7.10 -18.49
N ALA A 59 14.35 5.93 -18.82
CA ALA A 59 13.41 5.19 -17.98
C ALA A 59 13.32 3.72 -18.40
N PRO A 60 12.94 2.80 -17.49
CA PRO A 60 12.64 1.41 -17.85
C PRO A 60 11.40 1.32 -18.76
N LYS A 61 11.50 0.63 -19.90
CA LYS A 61 10.37 0.39 -20.82
C LYS A 61 9.62 -0.90 -20.54
N GLY A 62 10.25 -1.88 -19.91
CA GLY A 62 9.66 -3.20 -19.68
C GLY A 62 8.57 -3.24 -18.60
N ASN A 63 7.92 -4.40 -18.47
CA ASN A 63 7.12 -4.83 -17.30
C ASN A 63 5.98 -3.88 -16.88
N ASN A 64 4.97 -3.69 -17.73
CA ASN A 64 3.82 -2.81 -17.46
C ASN A 64 4.16 -1.32 -17.28
N ASN A 65 5.44 -0.94 -17.38
CA ASN A 65 5.86 0.45 -17.27
C ASN A 65 5.61 1.23 -18.56
N GLU A 66 5.58 0.54 -19.71
CA GLU A 66 5.36 1.16 -21.02
C GLU A 66 4.04 1.93 -21.09
N ALA A 67 2.95 1.35 -20.57
CA ALA A 67 1.66 2.03 -20.51
C ALA A 67 1.69 3.28 -19.60
N ASN A 68 2.45 3.21 -18.51
CA ASN A 68 2.62 4.34 -17.58
C ASN A 68 3.46 5.46 -18.21
N LEU A 69 4.54 5.10 -18.90
CA LEU A 69 5.39 6.03 -19.65
C LEU A 69 4.58 6.70 -20.76
N THR A 70 3.84 5.93 -21.56
CA THR A 70 2.96 6.44 -22.61
C THR A 70 1.96 7.44 -22.04
N ALA A 71 1.29 7.11 -20.94
CA ALA A 71 0.34 8.02 -20.31
C ALA A 71 0.98 9.35 -19.85
N LEU A 72 2.20 9.30 -19.29
CA LEU A 72 2.95 10.52 -18.93
C LEU A 72 3.31 11.33 -20.17
N LEU A 73 3.88 10.69 -21.20
CA LEU A 73 4.34 11.37 -22.42
C LEU A 73 3.19 11.99 -23.21
N ASP A 74 2.07 11.26 -23.35
CA ASP A 74 0.85 11.78 -23.97
C ASP A 74 0.28 12.98 -23.20
N ASN A 75 0.34 12.93 -21.87
CA ASN A 75 -0.06 14.08 -21.06
C ASN A 75 0.85 15.30 -21.27
N ILE A 76 2.18 15.11 -21.34
CA ILE A 76 3.15 16.17 -21.65
C ILE A 76 2.86 16.74 -23.04
N LYS A 77 2.71 15.89 -24.06
CA LYS A 77 2.39 16.30 -25.42
C LYS A 77 1.10 17.12 -25.47
N LYS A 78 0.05 16.65 -24.82
CA LYS A 78 -1.27 17.30 -24.77
C LYS A 78 -1.24 18.64 -24.04
N THR A 79 -0.52 18.74 -22.92
CA THR A 79 -0.57 19.93 -22.04
C THR A 79 0.53 20.94 -22.32
N LYS A 80 1.68 20.50 -22.83
CA LYS A 80 2.87 21.33 -23.06
C LYS A 80 3.30 21.41 -24.52
N GLY A 81 2.72 20.57 -25.39
CA GLY A 81 3.08 20.50 -26.81
C GLY A 81 4.49 19.93 -27.07
N GLN A 82 5.07 19.24 -26.08
CA GLN A 82 6.43 18.69 -26.14
C GLN A 82 6.39 17.19 -26.42
N GLU A 83 7.14 16.76 -27.45
CA GLU A 83 7.42 15.35 -27.71
C GLU A 83 8.77 14.98 -27.08
N ILE A 84 8.76 13.87 -26.34
CA ILE A 84 9.95 13.38 -25.62
C ILE A 84 10.16 11.92 -25.99
N SER A 85 11.41 11.59 -26.41
CA SER A 85 11.84 10.22 -26.64
C SER A 85 12.27 9.56 -25.32
N VAL A 86 12.19 8.23 -25.28
CA VAL A 86 12.62 7.45 -24.11
C VAL A 86 13.81 6.58 -24.50
N VAL A 87 14.91 6.73 -23.79
CA VAL A 87 16.04 5.78 -23.79
C VAL A 87 15.76 4.74 -22.73
N ASP A 88 15.84 3.47 -23.10
CA ASP A 88 15.59 2.37 -22.19
C ASP A 88 16.70 2.22 -21.16
N ALA A 89 16.32 1.96 -19.93
CA ALA A 89 17.19 1.56 -18.84
C ALA A 89 16.68 0.26 -18.22
N PRO A 90 17.54 -0.62 -17.70
CA PRO A 90 17.11 -1.86 -17.08
C PRO A 90 16.17 -1.63 -15.89
N THR A 91 16.48 -0.65 -15.04
CA THR A 91 15.71 -0.30 -13.83
C THR A 91 15.64 1.22 -13.61
N TYR A 92 14.77 1.67 -12.70
CA TYR A 92 14.75 3.06 -12.26
C TYR A 92 16.04 3.47 -11.53
N LEU A 93 16.70 2.54 -10.86
CA LEU A 93 18.01 2.79 -10.24
C LEU A 93 19.08 3.04 -11.30
N ASP A 94 19.09 2.28 -12.41
CA ASP A 94 20.01 2.50 -13.52
C ASP A 94 19.73 3.84 -14.21
N ALA A 95 18.47 4.21 -14.40
CA ALA A 95 18.09 5.52 -14.91
C ALA A 95 18.58 6.65 -13.98
N TYR A 96 18.46 6.48 -12.67
CA TYR A 96 18.98 7.42 -11.69
C TYR A 96 20.52 7.54 -11.75
N LYS A 97 21.24 6.42 -11.80
CA LYS A 97 22.70 6.39 -11.95
C LYS A 97 23.13 7.11 -13.24
N SER A 98 22.49 6.80 -14.38
CA SER A 98 22.74 7.47 -15.65
C SER A 98 22.58 8.99 -15.57
N LEU A 99 21.54 9.48 -14.88
CA LEU A 99 21.33 10.90 -14.63
C LEU A 99 22.46 11.48 -13.75
N GLN A 100 22.84 10.80 -12.64
CA GLN A 100 23.86 11.31 -11.73
C GLN A 100 25.26 11.37 -12.38
N GLU A 101 25.59 10.40 -13.22
CA GLU A 101 26.84 10.33 -13.97
C GLU A 101 26.91 11.35 -15.13
N GLY A 102 25.78 11.95 -15.50
CA GLY A 102 25.69 12.91 -16.60
C GLY A 102 25.55 12.27 -17.97
N ASN A 103 25.28 10.96 -18.04
CA ASN A 103 24.99 10.23 -19.27
C ASN A 103 23.57 10.53 -19.79
N ALA A 104 22.71 11.06 -18.94
CA ALA A 104 21.38 11.54 -19.27
C ALA A 104 21.14 12.95 -18.71
N SER A 105 20.36 13.77 -19.41
CA SER A 105 19.95 15.10 -18.93
C SER A 105 18.68 15.07 -18.09
N ALA A 106 17.84 14.06 -18.28
CA ALA A 106 16.59 13.86 -17.56
C ALA A 106 16.22 12.38 -17.44
N MET A 107 15.49 12.03 -16.39
CA MET A 107 14.93 10.70 -16.17
C MET A 107 13.45 10.77 -15.82
N VAL A 108 12.72 9.68 -16.04
CA VAL A 108 11.41 9.46 -15.45
C VAL A 108 11.56 8.60 -14.21
N LEU A 109 10.82 8.93 -13.16
CA LEU A 109 10.69 8.11 -11.97
C LEU A 109 9.20 7.87 -11.67
N ASN A 110 8.86 6.62 -11.41
CA ASN A 110 7.61 6.23 -10.81
C ASN A 110 7.77 6.27 -9.28
N SER A 111 6.90 7.01 -8.59
CA SER A 111 6.98 7.21 -7.14
C SER A 111 6.98 5.89 -6.34
N THR A 112 6.45 4.82 -6.91
CA THR A 112 6.44 3.50 -6.25
C THR A 112 7.83 2.87 -6.10
N PHE A 113 8.83 3.36 -6.84
CA PHE A 113 10.22 2.88 -6.83
C PHE A 113 11.18 3.83 -6.10
N GLU A 114 10.68 4.89 -5.47
CA GLU A 114 11.51 5.84 -4.73
C GLU A 114 12.32 5.16 -3.62
N ASP A 115 11.73 4.21 -2.90
CA ASP A 115 12.41 3.46 -1.86
C ASP A 115 13.59 2.62 -2.38
N THR A 116 13.52 2.14 -3.62
CA THR A 116 14.62 1.39 -4.26
C THR A 116 15.83 2.28 -4.48
N ILE A 117 15.61 3.53 -4.89
CA ILE A 117 16.67 4.52 -5.04
C ILE A 117 17.18 4.97 -3.68
N ALA A 118 16.28 5.22 -2.72
CA ALA A 118 16.62 5.64 -1.36
C ALA A 118 17.47 4.60 -0.60
N ALA A 119 17.28 3.31 -0.89
CA ALA A 119 18.09 2.23 -0.30
C ALA A 119 19.56 2.30 -0.74
N GLU A 120 19.84 2.77 -1.96
CA GLU A 120 21.20 2.95 -2.49
C GLU A 120 21.76 4.34 -2.18
N ASP A 121 20.91 5.37 -2.24
CA ASP A 121 21.29 6.77 -2.00
C ASP A 121 20.20 7.46 -1.16
N ALA A 122 20.38 7.49 0.15
CA ALA A 122 19.42 8.07 1.09
C ALA A 122 19.13 9.58 0.83
N ASP A 123 20.05 10.27 0.17
CA ASP A 123 19.94 11.70 -0.15
C ASP A 123 19.45 11.96 -1.59
N TYR A 124 19.00 10.93 -2.33
CA TYR A 124 18.61 11.03 -3.74
C TYR A 124 17.66 12.20 -4.02
N ALA A 125 16.66 12.41 -3.14
CA ALA A 125 15.66 13.46 -3.31
C ALA A 125 16.27 14.88 -3.28
N LYS A 126 17.39 15.08 -2.55
CA LYS A 126 18.11 16.35 -2.51
C LYS A 126 18.92 16.60 -3.78
N LYS A 127 19.27 15.54 -4.52
CA LYS A 127 20.04 15.59 -5.78
C LYS A 127 19.16 15.77 -7.02
N LEU A 128 17.83 15.67 -6.85
CA LEU A 128 16.86 15.75 -7.94
C LEU A 128 16.04 17.03 -7.90
N LYS A 129 15.65 17.50 -9.09
CA LYS A 129 14.68 18.59 -9.31
C LYS A 129 13.56 18.05 -10.20
N LYS A 130 12.32 18.03 -9.67
CA LYS A 130 11.12 17.66 -10.42
C LYS A 130 10.76 18.77 -11.41
N ILE A 131 10.64 18.43 -12.68
CA ILE A 131 10.29 19.35 -13.77
C ILE A 131 8.84 19.19 -14.19
N TYR A 132 8.33 17.95 -14.17
CA TYR A 132 6.95 17.65 -14.53
C TYR A 132 6.46 16.43 -13.76
N SER A 133 5.15 16.38 -13.51
CA SER A 133 4.54 15.17 -12.94
C SER A 133 3.13 14.94 -13.45
N TYR A 134 2.73 13.68 -13.48
CA TYR A 134 1.41 13.22 -13.85
C TYR A 134 0.97 12.08 -12.93
N LYS A 135 -0.22 12.20 -12.36
CA LYS A 135 -0.81 11.16 -11.51
C LYS A 135 -1.59 10.17 -12.37
N ILE A 136 -1.26 8.91 -12.24
CA ILE A 136 -1.92 7.80 -12.92
C ILE A 136 -2.86 7.11 -11.93
N ARG A 137 -4.10 6.86 -12.36
CA ARG A 137 -5.09 6.09 -11.63
C ARG A 137 -5.37 4.80 -12.36
N LYS A 138 -5.33 3.68 -11.65
CA LYS A 138 -5.71 2.36 -12.16
C LYS A 138 -6.86 1.83 -11.33
N GLU A 139 -7.96 1.42 -11.97
CA GLU A 139 -9.06 0.74 -11.30
C GLU A 139 -8.61 -0.62 -10.80
N VAL A 140 -9.10 -1.01 -9.62
CA VAL A 140 -8.84 -2.32 -9.03
C VAL A 140 -9.95 -3.27 -9.48
N ALA A 141 -9.57 -4.33 -10.19
CA ALA A 141 -10.51 -5.26 -10.80
C ALA A 141 -10.34 -6.73 -10.35
N ALA A 142 -9.32 -6.99 -9.51
CA ALA A 142 -8.82 -8.34 -9.29
C ALA A 142 -9.70 -9.28 -8.46
N THR A 143 -10.69 -8.76 -7.71
CA THR A 143 -11.47 -9.63 -6.82
C THR A 143 -12.51 -10.47 -7.58
N SER A 144 -12.56 -11.76 -7.26
CA SER A 144 -13.56 -12.68 -7.80
C SER A 144 -14.93 -12.44 -7.16
N LYS A 145 -15.96 -12.25 -7.99
CA LYS A 145 -17.33 -12.13 -7.48
C LYS A 145 -17.76 -13.42 -6.77
N VAL A 146 -18.35 -13.27 -5.59
CA VAL A 146 -18.95 -14.37 -4.83
C VAL A 146 -20.44 -14.15 -4.72
N SER A 147 -21.21 -15.25 -4.69
CA SER A 147 -22.65 -15.18 -4.41
C SER A 147 -22.88 -14.57 -3.01
N ALA A 148 -23.88 -13.69 -2.90
CA ALA A 148 -24.29 -13.13 -1.60
C ALA A 148 -24.66 -14.23 -0.55
N ASN A 149 -25.02 -15.43 -1.04
CA ASN A 149 -25.38 -16.58 -0.22
C ASN A 149 -24.24 -17.61 -0.07
N ALA A 150 -23.01 -17.29 -0.49
CA ALA A 150 -21.89 -18.20 -0.33
C ALA A 150 -21.64 -18.50 1.17
N ASP A 151 -21.49 -19.80 1.46
CA ASP A 151 -21.17 -20.26 2.82
C ASP A 151 -19.75 -19.92 3.23
N VAL A 152 -18.82 -19.88 2.26
CA VAL A 152 -17.39 -19.59 2.47
C VAL A 152 -16.95 -18.50 1.49
N PHE A 153 -16.17 -17.54 1.99
CA PHE A 153 -15.52 -16.52 1.18
C PHE A 153 -14.21 -16.05 1.83
N ASN A 154 -13.33 -15.51 1.01
CA ASN A 154 -12.01 -15.05 1.41
C ASN A 154 -11.90 -13.54 1.26
N ILE A 155 -11.35 -12.89 2.28
CA ILE A 155 -11.05 -11.46 2.31
C ILE A 155 -9.54 -11.30 2.43
N TYR A 156 -8.93 -10.59 1.50
CA TYR A 156 -7.53 -10.18 1.63
C TYR A 156 -7.45 -8.87 2.42
N VAL A 157 -6.68 -8.88 3.51
CA VAL A 157 -6.38 -7.69 4.32
C VAL A 157 -4.93 -7.30 4.06
N SER A 158 -4.75 -6.12 3.45
CA SER A 158 -3.46 -5.55 3.10
C SER A 158 -3.16 -4.33 3.97
N GLY A 159 -2.03 -4.34 4.66
CA GLY A 159 -1.51 -3.18 5.38
C GLY A 159 -0.34 -2.55 4.62
N ILE A 160 -0.42 -1.25 4.32
CA ILE A 160 0.63 -0.50 3.64
C ILE A 160 1.26 0.55 4.56
N ASP A 161 2.58 0.73 4.44
CA ASP A 161 3.39 1.63 5.28
C ASP A 161 3.34 3.07 4.76
N THR A 162 2.15 3.69 4.77
CA THR A 162 1.97 5.07 4.31
C THR A 162 0.97 5.83 5.18
N TYR A 163 1.08 7.17 5.18
CA TYR A 163 0.05 8.08 5.64
C TYR A 163 -0.72 8.69 4.45
N GLY A 164 -1.88 9.27 4.71
CA GLY A 164 -2.69 9.95 3.71
C GLY A 164 -3.66 9.05 2.97
N PRO A 165 -3.83 9.19 1.64
CA PRO A 165 -4.80 8.40 0.87
C PRO A 165 -4.42 6.92 0.82
N VAL A 166 -5.35 6.04 1.14
CA VAL A 166 -5.17 4.57 1.06
C VAL A 166 -5.02 4.07 -0.39
N THR A 167 -5.35 4.92 -1.37
CA THR A 167 -5.21 4.66 -2.80
C THR A 167 -3.77 4.70 -3.30
N SER A 168 -2.85 5.27 -2.52
CA SER A 168 -1.42 5.33 -2.87
C SER A 168 -0.84 3.93 -3.05
N VAL A 169 -0.13 3.71 -4.14
CA VAL A 169 0.61 2.46 -4.36
C VAL A 169 1.82 2.43 -3.42
N SER A 170 1.98 1.34 -2.70
CA SER A 170 3.09 1.10 -1.78
C SER A 170 3.26 -0.38 -1.51
N ARG A 171 4.36 -0.74 -0.87
CA ARG A 171 4.61 -2.10 -0.39
C ARG A 171 3.49 -2.57 0.53
N SER A 172 3.10 -3.85 0.42
CA SER A 172 2.15 -4.49 1.31
C SER A 172 2.90 -5.18 2.45
N ASP A 173 2.98 -4.52 3.59
CA ASP A 173 3.73 -4.99 4.76
C ASP A 173 2.95 -5.97 5.62
N VAL A 174 1.63 -5.95 5.51
CA VAL A 174 0.74 -6.91 6.16
C VAL A 174 -0.07 -7.62 5.07
N ASN A 175 -0.02 -8.94 5.08
CA ASN A 175 -0.73 -9.80 4.14
C ASN A 175 -1.47 -10.89 4.92
N ILE A 176 -2.76 -10.67 5.15
CA ILE A 176 -3.63 -11.61 5.88
C ILE A 176 -4.78 -12.02 4.97
N ILE A 177 -5.04 -13.32 4.90
CA ILE A 177 -6.25 -13.87 4.29
C ILE A 177 -7.20 -14.27 5.41
N MET A 178 -8.37 -13.64 5.44
CA MET A 178 -9.46 -13.98 6.34
C MET A 178 -10.45 -14.87 5.59
N THR A 179 -10.47 -16.16 5.90
CA THR A 179 -11.45 -17.10 5.39
C THR A 179 -12.63 -17.19 6.35
N VAL A 180 -13.80 -16.79 5.89
CA VAL A 180 -15.04 -16.81 6.69
C VAL A 180 -15.92 -17.95 6.24
N ASN A 181 -16.27 -18.84 7.15
CA ASN A 181 -17.26 -19.89 6.94
C ASN A 181 -18.52 -19.55 7.74
N ARG A 182 -19.56 -19.09 7.05
CA ARG A 182 -20.84 -18.67 7.66
C ARG A 182 -21.64 -19.84 8.23
N LYS A 183 -21.52 -21.02 7.60
CA LYS A 183 -22.23 -22.21 8.03
C LYS A 183 -21.72 -22.73 9.37
N THR A 184 -20.40 -22.83 9.52
CA THR A 184 -19.77 -23.30 10.75
C THR A 184 -19.51 -22.18 11.75
N LYS A 185 -19.73 -20.89 11.36
CA LYS A 185 -19.43 -19.68 12.14
C LYS A 185 -17.95 -19.59 12.55
N GLN A 186 -17.06 -20.05 11.67
CA GLN A 186 -15.62 -20.05 11.89
C GLN A 186 -14.96 -18.99 11.02
N VAL A 187 -13.91 -18.38 11.55
CA VAL A 187 -13.01 -17.49 10.83
C VAL A 187 -11.59 -18.01 11.00
N LEU A 188 -10.91 -18.20 9.86
CA LEU A 188 -9.49 -18.53 9.82
C LEU A 188 -8.70 -17.31 9.35
N LEU A 189 -7.67 -16.95 10.07
CA LEU A 189 -6.70 -15.92 9.66
C LEU A 189 -5.41 -16.61 9.23
N THR A 190 -5.01 -16.40 7.98
CA THR A 190 -3.74 -16.90 7.42
C THR A 190 -2.84 -15.70 7.13
N THR A 191 -1.79 -15.55 7.93
CA THR A 191 -0.79 -14.49 7.74
C THR A 191 0.34 -15.00 6.87
N THR A 192 0.70 -14.24 5.82
CA THR A 192 1.86 -14.51 4.99
C THR A 192 2.94 -13.48 5.29
N PRO A 193 4.17 -13.90 5.68
CA PRO A 193 5.26 -12.97 5.97
C PRO A 193 5.55 -12.06 4.77
N ARG A 194 5.79 -10.77 5.02
CA ARG A 194 6.09 -9.79 3.97
C ARG A 194 7.33 -10.14 3.14
N ASP A 195 8.30 -10.82 3.76
CA ASP A 195 9.56 -11.23 3.15
C ASP A 195 9.49 -12.64 2.52
N ALA A 196 8.31 -13.27 2.45
CA ALA A 196 8.14 -14.54 1.73
C ALA A 196 8.58 -14.36 0.27
N TYR A 197 9.49 -15.24 -0.19
CA TYR A 197 10.06 -15.19 -1.53
C TYR A 197 9.21 -16.03 -2.48
N VAL A 198 8.41 -15.36 -3.28
CA VAL A 198 7.35 -15.96 -4.11
C VAL A 198 7.32 -15.36 -5.51
N PRO A 199 6.78 -16.08 -6.52
CA PRO A 199 6.55 -15.50 -7.84
C PRO A 199 5.54 -14.36 -7.76
N ILE A 200 5.93 -13.14 -8.13
CA ILE A 200 5.06 -11.96 -8.13
C ILE A 200 4.27 -11.90 -9.44
N ALA A 201 2.95 -11.92 -9.31
CA ALA A 201 2.05 -11.86 -10.46
C ALA A 201 2.04 -10.49 -11.16
N ASP A 202 1.37 -10.42 -12.29
CA ASP A 202 1.15 -9.20 -13.09
C ASP A 202 2.45 -8.44 -13.39
N GLY A 203 2.62 -7.27 -12.79
CA GLY A 203 3.80 -6.41 -12.97
C GLY A 203 5.13 -7.04 -12.56
N GLY A 204 5.11 -8.09 -11.73
CA GLY A 204 6.28 -8.87 -11.35
C GLY A 204 6.67 -9.93 -12.39
N ASN A 205 5.89 -10.16 -13.45
CA ASN A 205 6.14 -11.14 -14.51
C ASN A 205 6.43 -12.56 -14.01
N ASN A 206 5.84 -12.96 -12.90
CA ASN A 206 6.12 -14.22 -12.20
C ASN A 206 7.60 -14.41 -11.82
N GLN A 207 8.37 -13.34 -11.72
CA GLN A 207 9.70 -13.37 -11.14
C GLN A 207 9.59 -13.51 -9.63
N ASN A 208 10.49 -14.31 -9.04
CA ASN A 208 10.53 -14.44 -7.58
C ASN A 208 11.07 -13.18 -6.93
N ASP A 209 10.31 -12.66 -5.96
CA ASP A 209 10.70 -11.52 -5.14
C ASP A 209 9.98 -11.60 -3.77
N LYS A 210 10.27 -10.68 -2.87
CA LYS A 210 9.55 -10.56 -1.60
C LYS A 210 8.08 -10.23 -1.84
N LEU A 211 7.18 -10.90 -1.15
CA LEU A 211 5.72 -10.68 -1.26
C LEU A 211 5.33 -9.22 -1.09
N THR A 212 6.01 -8.48 -0.20
CA THR A 212 5.74 -7.05 0.03
C THR A 212 5.85 -6.23 -1.25
N HIS A 213 6.73 -6.63 -2.20
CA HIS A 213 6.94 -5.93 -3.47
C HIS A 213 5.77 -6.12 -4.46
N ALA A 214 4.89 -7.12 -4.27
CA ALA A 214 3.67 -7.22 -5.06
C ALA A 214 2.83 -5.93 -4.97
N GLY A 215 2.80 -5.29 -3.79
CA GLY A 215 2.10 -4.04 -3.57
C GLY A 215 2.58 -2.86 -4.42
N ILE A 216 3.84 -2.88 -4.88
CA ILE A 216 4.42 -1.85 -5.77
C ILE A 216 3.76 -1.87 -7.15
N TYR A 217 3.29 -3.05 -7.58
CA TYR A 217 2.57 -3.23 -8.84
C TYR A 217 1.06 -3.02 -8.71
N GLY A 218 0.58 -2.72 -7.49
CA GLY A 218 -0.82 -2.48 -7.17
C GLY A 218 -1.44 -3.61 -6.35
N VAL A 219 -2.65 -3.35 -5.85
CA VAL A 219 -3.37 -4.35 -5.02
C VAL A 219 -3.74 -5.59 -5.82
N ASP A 220 -4.02 -5.47 -7.13
CA ASP A 220 -4.32 -6.59 -8.01
C ASP A 220 -3.14 -7.60 -8.04
N ALA A 221 -1.91 -7.12 -8.17
CA ALA A 221 -0.73 -7.98 -8.16
C ALA A 221 -0.58 -8.71 -6.83
N SER A 222 -0.86 -8.06 -5.70
CA SER A 222 -0.85 -8.72 -4.38
C SER A 222 -1.93 -9.80 -4.29
N ILE A 223 -3.15 -9.53 -4.79
CA ILE A 223 -4.27 -10.47 -4.82
C ILE A 223 -3.89 -11.69 -5.66
N HIS A 224 -3.50 -11.49 -6.93
CA HIS A 224 -3.14 -12.57 -7.84
C HIS A 224 -1.93 -13.39 -7.34
N THR A 225 -0.95 -12.74 -6.72
CA THR A 225 0.20 -13.42 -6.12
C THR A 225 -0.25 -14.39 -5.01
N LEU A 226 -1.14 -13.93 -4.12
CA LEU A 226 -1.65 -14.76 -3.02
C LEU A 226 -2.63 -15.84 -3.51
N GLU A 227 -3.48 -15.53 -4.52
CA GLU A 227 -4.34 -16.52 -5.17
C GLU A 227 -3.51 -17.66 -5.78
N ASN A 228 -2.44 -17.33 -6.49
CA ASN A 228 -1.53 -18.30 -7.09
C ASN A 228 -0.76 -19.11 -6.04
N LEU A 229 -0.32 -18.46 -4.95
CA LEU A 229 0.44 -19.11 -3.88
C LEU A 229 -0.37 -20.17 -3.14
N TYR A 230 -1.65 -19.89 -2.87
CA TYR A 230 -2.51 -20.73 -2.05
C TYR A 230 -3.53 -21.53 -2.85
N ASP A 231 -3.61 -21.36 -4.16
CA ASP A 231 -4.63 -21.96 -5.07
C ASP A 231 -6.05 -21.70 -4.56
N ILE A 232 -6.34 -20.45 -4.21
CA ILE A 232 -7.65 -20.00 -3.73
C ILE A 232 -8.13 -18.78 -4.52
N LYS A 233 -9.41 -18.40 -4.32
CA LYS A 233 -9.95 -17.15 -4.84
C LYS A 233 -10.19 -16.16 -3.71
N LEU A 234 -9.75 -14.92 -3.90
CA LEU A 234 -9.99 -13.79 -3.02
C LEU A 234 -11.24 -13.03 -3.52
N ASN A 235 -12.25 -12.95 -2.68
CA ASN A 235 -13.57 -12.42 -3.06
C ASN A 235 -13.69 -10.93 -2.73
N TYR A 236 -13.01 -10.51 -1.67
CA TYR A 236 -13.00 -9.14 -1.20
C TYR A 236 -11.57 -8.76 -0.79
N TYR A 237 -11.30 -7.45 -0.74
CA TYR A 237 -10.09 -6.96 -0.12
C TYR A 237 -10.39 -5.75 0.78
N VAL A 238 -9.56 -5.61 1.80
CA VAL A 238 -9.49 -4.44 2.69
C VAL A 238 -8.06 -3.95 2.67
N ARG A 239 -7.87 -2.68 2.40
CA ARG A 239 -6.56 -2.06 2.41
C ARG A 239 -6.52 -0.99 3.51
N LEU A 240 -5.52 -1.09 4.37
CA LEU A 240 -5.30 -0.17 5.47
C LEU A 240 -3.92 0.48 5.32
N ASN A 241 -3.85 1.76 5.64
CA ASN A 241 -2.61 2.46 5.90
C ASN A 241 -2.65 3.05 7.31
N PHE A 242 -1.60 3.72 7.76
CA PHE A 242 -1.56 4.27 9.11
C PHE A 242 -2.74 5.21 9.39
N THR A 243 -3.11 6.09 8.46
CA THR A 243 -4.24 7.01 8.64
C THR A 243 -5.57 6.27 8.80
N SER A 244 -5.84 5.26 7.97
CA SER A 244 -7.09 4.48 8.07
C SER A 244 -7.09 3.55 9.27
N PHE A 245 -5.91 3.02 9.68
CA PHE A 245 -5.76 2.22 10.89
C PHE A 245 -6.09 3.05 12.14
N LEU A 246 -5.51 4.24 12.29
CA LEU A 246 -5.81 5.15 13.41
C LEU A 246 -7.30 5.44 13.50
N LYS A 247 -7.93 5.81 12.38
CA LYS A 247 -9.39 6.07 12.33
C LYS A 247 -10.23 4.87 12.71
N LEU A 248 -9.81 3.65 12.30
CA LEU A 248 -10.51 2.42 12.66
C LEU A 248 -10.46 2.18 14.17
N ILE A 249 -9.29 2.31 14.79
CA ILE A 249 -9.14 2.13 16.25
C ILE A 249 -9.90 3.20 17.02
N ASP A 250 -9.88 4.46 16.57
CA ASP A 250 -10.66 5.55 17.19
C ASP A 250 -12.16 5.26 17.13
N LEU A 251 -12.65 4.73 16.00
CA LEU A 251 -14.06 4.36 15.84
C LEU A 251 -14.48 3.25 16.82
N LEU A 252 -13.57 2.30 17.08
CA LEU A 252 -13.80 1.21 18.03
C LEU A 252 -13.69 1.67 19.50
N GLY A 253 -13.22 2.89 19.76
CA GLY A 253 -12.98 3.41 21.11
C GLY A 253 -11.71 2.83 21.75
N GLY A 254 -10.77 2.35 20.96
CA GLY A 254 -9.58 1.62 21.38
C GLY A 254 -9.72 0.11 21.22
N ILE A 255 -8.65 -0.61 21.52
CA ILE A 255 -8.61 -2.08 21.51
C ILE A 255 -7.94 -2.62 22.76
N ASP A 256 -8.39 -3.78 23.22
CA ASP A 256 -7.74 -4.54 24.29
C ASP A 256 -6.82 -5.59 23.63
N VAL A 257 -5.57 -5.64 24.07
CA VAL A 257 -4.60 -6.65 23.63
C VAL A 257 -4.02 -7.38 24.83
N GLU A 258 -3.69 -8.66 24.66
CA GLU A 258 -2.91 -9.43 25.63
C GLU A 258 -1.45 -9.34 25.21
N ASN A 259 -0.64 -8.65 25.99
CA ASN A 259 0.79 -8.46 25.71
C ASN A 259 1.61 -9.48 26.49
N ASP A 260 2.41 -10.31 25.79
CA ASP A 260 3.20 -11.38 26.39
C ASP A 260 4.62 -10.94 26.79
N GLN A 261 5.06 -9.75 26.35
CA GLN A 261 6.36 -9.21 26.72
C GLN A 261 6.33 -7.70 26.95
N GLU A 262 7.07 -7.24 27.97
CA GLU A 262 7.21 -5.83 28.27
C GLU A 262 8.15 -5.16 27.26
N PHE A 263 7.74 -4.01 26.68
CA PHE A 263 8.58 -3.23 25.78
C PHE A 263 8.16 -1.75 25.73
N THR A 264 9.05 -0.94 25.17
CA THR A 264 8.77 0.46 24.82
C THR A 264 8.91 0.64 23.31
N SER A 265 7.85 1.11 22.64
CA SER A 265 7.88 1.28 21.19
C SER A 265 8.88 2.33 20.74
N LEU A 266 9.53 2.08 19.59
CA LEU A 266 10.42 3.05 18.95
C LEU A 266 9.63 4.30 18.51
N HIS A 267 8.45 4.07 17.92
CA HIS A 267 7.53 5.11 17.50
C HIS A 267 6.57 5.47 18.65
N GLY A 268 6.47 6.76 18.97
CA GLY A 268 5.61 7.29 20.03
C GLY A 268 6.15 7.10 21.44
N LYS A 269 7.20 6.27 21.65
CA LYS A 269 7.80 6.00 22.97
C LYS A 269 6.80 5.54 24.02
N PHE A 270 5.78 4.77 23.59
CA PHE A 270 4.78 4.20 24.47
C PHE A 270 5.34 2.97 25.18
N HIS A 271 5.08 2.88 26.49
CA HIS A 271 5.44 1.73 27.30
C HIS A 271 4.25 0.76 27.37
N PHE A 272 4.52 -0.54 27.12
CA PHE A 272 3.55 -1.62 27.11
C PHE A 272 3.95 -2.68 28.13
N PRO A 273 3.25 -2.77 29.30
CA PRO A 273 3.51 -3.82 30.28
C PRO A 273 2.98 -5.16 29.80
N VAL A 274 3.44 -6.24 30.44
CA VAL A 274 2.89 -7.60 30.25
C VAL A 274 1.44 -7.67 30.76
N GLY A 275 0.59 -8.44 30.09
CA GLY A 275 -0.81 -8.68 30.42
C GLY A 275 -1.78 -7.90 29.55
N LYS A 276 -3.01 -7.75 30.05
CA LYS A 276 -4.07 -7.07 29.31
C LYS A 276 -3.85 -5.55 29.31
N VAL A 277 -3.76 -4.96 28.11
CA VAL A 277 -3.55 -3.53 27.92
C VAL A 277 -4.62 -2.97 27.01
N HIS A 278 -5.23 -1.84 27.41
CA HIS A 278 -6.13 -1.09 26.54
C HIS A 278 -5.32 -0.04 25.78
N LEU A 279 -5.44 -0.03 24.45
CA LEU A 279 -4.68 0.84 23.56
C LEU A 279 -5.60 1.81 22.84
N ASN A 280 -5.28 3.10 22.87
CA ASN A 280 -5.85 4.06 21.94
C ASN A 280 -5.19 3.90 20.53
N SER A 281 -5.63 4.67 19.56
CA SER A 281 -5.18 4.53 18.15
C SER A 281 -3.66 4.72 17.99
N GLU A 282 -3.08 5.74 18.62
CA GLU A 282 -1.64 6.01 18.53
C GLU A 282 -0.80 4.92 19.24
N GLN A 283 -1.26 4.46 20.39
CA GLN A 283 -0.65 3.35 21.12
C GLN A 283 -0.74 2.05 20.31
N ALA A 284 -1.91 1.77 19.73
CA ALA A 284 -2.11 0.60 18.88
C ALA A 284 -1.18 0.63 17.65
N LEU A 285 -1.03 1.80 17.02
CA LEU A 285 -0.10 1.96 15.91
C LEU A 285 1.36 1.76 16.36
N GLY A 286 1.75 2.32 17.51
CA GLY A 286 3.09 2.10 18.09
C GLY A 286 3.33 0.62 18.42
N PHE A 287 2.31 -0.08 18.93
CA PHE A 287 2.36 -1.50 19.27
C PHE A 287 2.61 -2.38 18.02
N VAL A 288 1.77 -2.24 16.99
CA VAL A 288 1.86 -3.09 15.78
C VAL A 288 3.08 -2.78 14.90
N ARG A 289 3.69 -1.61 15.05
CA ARG A 289 4.91 -1.24 14.30
C ARG A 289 6.21 -1.63 15.01
N GLU A 290 6.12 -2.04 16.27
CA GLU A 290 7.34 -2.35 17.02
C GLU A 290 7.97 -3.65 16.52
N ARG A 291 9.28 -3.66 16.42
CA ARG A 291 10.09 -4.79 15.97
C ARG A 291 11.48 -4.83 16.63
N TYR A 292 12.06 -3.70 16.98
CA TYR A 292 13.42 -3.61 17.49
C TYR A 292 13.53 -3.87 18.98
N SER A 293 12.47 -3.56 19.74
CA SER A 293 12.38 -3.82 21.19
C SER A 293 11.88 -5.23 21.51
N LEU A 294 11.43 -5.99 20.52
CA LEU A 294 10.90 -7.34 20.68
C LEU A 294 12.01 -8.38 20.56
N GLN A 295 11.98 -9.44 21.39
CA GLN A 295 13.01 -10.49 21.41
C GLN A 295 13.07 -11.27 20.09
N GLY A 296 11.93 -11.59 19.50
CA GLY A 296 11.80 -12.28 18.23
C GLY A 296 11.65 -11.36 17.01
N GLY A 297 11.74 -10.03 17.18
CA GLY A 297 11.65 -9.06 16.10
C GLY A 297 10.34 -9.17 15.31
N ASP A 298 10.44 -9.34 13.97
CA ASP A 298 9.26 -9.45 13.10
C ASP A 298 8.40 -10.68 13.37
N ASN A 299 8.96 -11.77 13.91
CA ASN A 299 8.18 -12.97 14.26
C ASN A 299 7.24 -12.70 15.43
N ASP A 300 7.67 -11.93 16.43
CA ASP A 300 6.82 -11.59 17.57
C ASP A 300 5.73 -10.57 17.18
N ARG A 301 6.02 -9.68 16.23
CA ARG A 301 5.01 -8.77 15.70
C ARG A 301 3.86 -9.49 14.98
N GLY A 302 4.09 -10.66 14.42
CA GLY A 302 3.11 -11.44 13.68
C GLY A 302 2.18 -12.30 14.54
N LYS A 303 2.44 -12.38 15.84
CA LYS A 303 1.61 -13.11 16.82
C LYS A 303 0.48 -12.23 17.33
#